data_6368adb72da43ad6b1b321b7bc23b6a7
#
_entry.id   6368adb72da43ad6b1b321b7bc23b6a7
#
_cell.length_a   1.000
_cell.length_b   1.000
_cell.length_c   1.000
_cell.angle_alpha   90.00
_cell.angle_beta   90.00
_cell.angle_gamma   90.00
#
_symmetry.space_group_name_H-M   'P 1'
#
loop_
_entity.id
_entity.type
_entity.pdbx_description
1 polymer ?
#
loop_
_entity_poly.entity_id
_entity_poly.type
_entity_poly.pdbx_seq_one_letter_code
_entity_poly.pdbx_strand_id
1 'polypeptide(L)'
;MVKRKFDKNQSKLGIKTLDWNIPKNHISRFVVDFIEDVFPLLEIGEPKKKKGRDSLPIDSMLKLLVYAKIQHIDRTSIIADMARYHDIFRYVCDDIRPSERSIQRYRREYGRYFELLLQMTLKKAFDEGFTEFNHVAIDGTIKKAYNSNNNTITKKETQILVDYYEGRSISPESLEKLHKPAKRILEKKDMDDEDKLELLYGIETQFTFTGQDRIPVNDIEARFMKGKKGNYMVAYNIQSAVDYDTKLICAINVTQNPTDHYELPAIAKKAIQNINTKPKYISADTIYLNQISLSYLADEKIEGLIPTRKQSKEKTGSVQNCHDAELIF
;
A
#
# COMPACT_ATOMS: atom_id res chain seq x y z
N MET A 1 -26.62 -32.67 -35.24
CA MET A 1 -26.72 -31.72 -34.11
C MET A 1 -26.75 -30.30 -34.66
N VAL A 2 -27.89 -29.62 -34.62
CA VAL A 2 -28.06 -28.27 -35.12
C VAL A 2 -27.44 -27.33 -34.07
N LYS A 3 -26.31 -26.66 -34.38
CA LYS A 3 -25.74 -25.63 -33.54
C LYS A 3 -26.69 -24.42 -33.49
N ARG A 4 -27.33 -24.16 -32.33
CA ARG A 4 -28.08 -22.93 -32.12
C ARG A 4 -27.14 -21.72 -32.35
N LYS A 5 -27.40 -20.94 -33.39
CA LYS A 5 -26.76 -19.65 -33.58
C LYS A 5 -27.32 -18.67 -32.54
N PHE A 6 -26.45 -18.07 -31.73
CA PHE A 6 -26.82 -17.02 -30.80
C PHE A 6 -27.03 -15.71 -31.60
N ASP A 7 -28.24 -15.19 -31.55
CA ASP A 7 -28.50 -13.85 -32.13
C ASP A 7 -28.18 -12.77 -31.11
N LYS A 8 -27.14 -12.04 -31.38
CA LYS A 8 -26.65 -10.92 -30.51
C LYS A 8 -27.64 -9.76 -30.38
N ASN A 9 -28.58 -9.65 -31.35
CA ASN A 9 -29.56 -8.56 -31.39
C ASN A 9 -30.91 -8.98 -30.81
N GLN A 10 -31.05 -10.22 -30.35
CA GLN A 10 -32.28 -10.71 -29.75
C GLN A 10 -32.58 -9.98 -28.43
N SER A 11 -33.60 -9.13 -28.40
CA SER A 11 -34.10 -8.48 -27.20
C SER A 11 -34.69 -9.50 -26.25
N LYS A 12 -34.18 -9.60 -25.04
CA LYS A 12 -34.79 -10.36 -23.94
C LYS A 12 -35.84 -9.48 -23.27
N LEU A 13 -37.11 -9.77 -23.50
CA LEU A 13 -38.21 -9.22 -22.72
C LEU A 13 -38.19 -9.83 -21.29
N GLY A 14 -37.73 -9.01 -20.32
CA GLY A 14 -37.74 -9.36 -18.91
C GLY A 14 -37.16 -8.22 -18.07
N ILE A 15 -37.91 -7.76 -17.08
CA ILE A 15 -37.39 -6.80 -16.09
C ILE A 15 -36.42 -7.57 -15.20
N LYS A 16 -35.11 -7.48 -15.48
CA LYS A 16 -34.06 -8.05 -14.64
C LYS A 16 -33.31 -6.91 -13.97
N THR A 17 -33.35 -6.91 -12.65
CA THR A 17 -32.48 -6.04 -11.84
C THR A 17 -31.03 -6.53 -11.92
N LEU A 18 -30.05 -5.68 -11.63
CA LEU A 18 -28.63 -6.06 -11.54
C LEU A 18 -28.44 -7.20 -10.50
N ASP A 19 -29.23 -7.16 -9.44
CA ASP A 19 -29.22 -8.14 -8.36
C ASP A 19 -29.63 -9.57 -8.80
N TRP A 20 -30.50 -9.70 -9.79
CA TRP A 20 -31.11 -10.97 -10.19
C TRP A 20 -30.10 -12.07 -10.55
N ASN A 21 -29.00 -11.71 -11.21
CA ASN A 21 -28.00 -12.67 -11.71
C ASN A 21 -26.88 -12.95 -10.71
N ILE A 22 -26.88 -12.29 -9.54
CA ILE A 22 -25.80 -12.42 -8.55
C ILE A 22 -26.20 -13.45 -7.49
N PRO A 23 -25.40 -14.53 -7.31
CA PRO A 23 -25.66 -15.52 -6.27
C PRO A 23 -25.78 -14.88 -4.87
N LYS A 24 -26.64 -15.43 -4.00
CA LYS A 24 -26.87 -14.89 -2.67
C LYS A 24 -25.62 -14.85 -1.79
N ASN A 25 -24.71 -15.81 -1.97
CA ASN A 25 -23.43 -15.91 -1.23
C ASN A 25 -22.24 -15.32 -1.98
N HIS A 26 -22.47 -14.50 -3.01
CA HIS A 26 -21.37 -13.90 -3.77
C HIS A 26 -20.67 -12.80 -2.96
N ILE A 27 -19.34 -12.75 -3.01
CA ILE A 27 -18.50 -11.80 -2.26
C ILE A 27 -18.86 -10.32 -2.52
N SER A 28 -19.43 -10.00 -3.68
CA SER A 28 -19.89 -8.64 -3.98
C SER A 28 -20.97 -8.15 -3.04
N ARG A 29 -21.87 -9.04 -2.56
CA ARG A 29 -22.91 -8.70 -1.58
C ARG A 29 -22.28 -8.34 -0.24
N PHE A 30 -21.34 -9.15 0.22
CA PHE A 30 -20.58 -8.84 1.44
C PHE A 30 -19.89 -7.47 1.35
N VAL A 31 -19.28 -7.13 0.21
CA VAL A 31 -18.63 -5.82 0.03
C VAL A 31 -19.64 -4.69 0.12
N VAL A 32 -20.81 -4.84 -0.51
CA VAL A 32 -21.87 -3.82 -0.46
C VAL A 32 -22.35 -3.64 0.97
N ASP A 33 -22.79 -4.73 1.61
CA ASP A 33 -23.33 -4.72 2.98
C ASP A 33 -22.29 -4.15 3.98
N PHE A 34 -21.03 -4.62 3.89
CA PHE A 34 -19.95 -4.15 4.75
C PHE A 34 -19.68 -2.65 4.61
N ILE A 35 -19.59 -2.14 3.38
CA ILE A 35 -19.34 -0.70 3.18
C ILE A 35 -20.55 0.11 3.62
N GLU A 36 -21.78 -0.34 3.40
CA GLU A 36 -22.98 0.35 3.87
C GLU A 36 -23.04 0.43 5.41
N ASP A 37 -22.65 -0.63 6.10
CA ASP A 37 -22.59 -0.67 7.57
C ASP A 37 -21.51 0.28 8.12
N VAL A 38 -20.33 0.34 7.51
CA VAL A 38 -19.18 1.06 8.06
C VAL A 38 -19.05 2.49 7.53
N PHE A 39 -19.63 2.82 6.38
CA PHE A 39 -19.49 4.13 5.76
C PHE A 39 -19.96 5.30 6.68
N PRO A 40 -21.09 5.19 7.39
CA PRO A 40 -21.51 6.24 8.33
C PRO A 40 -20.51 6.49 9.46
N LEU A 41 -19.73 5.45 9.84
CA LEU A 41 -18.75 5.51 10.92
C LEU A 41 -17.41 6.14 10.47
N LEU A 42 -17.19 6.30 9.16
CA LEU A 42 -15.97 6.90 8.62
C LEU A 42 -15.96 8.44 8.77
N GLU A 43 -17.09 9.05 9.14
CA GLU A 43 -17.23 10.51 9.30
C GLU A 43 -16.64 11.29 8.11
N ILE A 44 -16.86 10.79 6.91
CA ILE A 44 -16.39 11.43 5.69
C ILE A 44 -17.24 12.67 5.46
N GLY A 45 -16.62 13.84 5.58
CA GLY A 45 -17.29 15.10 5.30
C GLY A 45 -17.79 15.16 3.84
N GLU A 46 -18.93 15.82 3.65
CA GLU A 46 -19.46 16.04 2.30
C GLU A 46 -18.41 16.69 1.38
N PRO A 47 -18.32 16.25 0.12
CA PRO A 47 -17.40 16.86 -0.82
C PRO A 47 -17.77 18.34 -0.99
N LYS A 48 -16.77 19.23 -0.83
CA LYS A 48 -16.99 20.67 -1.04
C LYS A 48 -17.59 20.88 -2.43
N LYS A 49 -18.79 21.47 -2.50
CA LYS A 49 -19.47 21.81 -3.76
C LYS A 49 -18.55 22.71 -4.58
N LYS A 50 -17.90 22.14 -5.61
CA LYS A 50 -17.22 22.91 -6.65
C LYS A 50 -18.23 23.22 -7.73
N LYS A 51 -18.14 24.41 -8.34
CA LYS A 51 -18.93 24.73 -9.55
C LYS A 51 -18.67 23.64 -10.60
N GLY A 52 -19.71 22.98 -11.10
CA GLY A 52 -19.60 21.92 -12.10
C GLY A 52 -20.57 20.77 -11.88
N ARG A 53 -20.28 19.62 -12.52
CA ARG A 53 -21.04 18.38 -12.39
C ARG A 53 -20.96 17.85 -10.96
N ASP A 54 -22.05 17.27 -10.46
CA ASP A 54 -22.08 16.64 -9.13
C ASP A 54 -20.99 15.59 -8.98
N SER A 55 -20.42 15.50 -7.78
CA SER A 55 -19.44 14.45 -7.45
C SER A 55 -20.14 13.10 -7.39
N LEU A 56 -19.42 12.04 -7.80
CA LEU A 56 -19.92 10.68 -7.62
C LEU A 56 -20.02 10.35 -6.12
N PRO A 57 -20.99 9.51 -5.71
CA PRO A 57 -21.12 9.07 -4.33
C PRO A 57 -19.85 8.39 -3.83
N ILE A 58 -19.41 8.76 -2.63
CA ILE A 58 -18.12 8.28 -2.09
C ILE A 58 -18.23 6.81 -1.70
N ASP A 59 -19.33 6.40 -1.09
CA ASP A 59 -19.62 5.02 -0.72
C ASP A 59 -19.61 4.08 -1.94
N SER A 60 -20.29 4.44 -3.02
CA SER A 60 -20.29 3.68 -4.28
C SER A 60 -18.89 3.54 -4.88
N MET A 61 -18.08 4.59 -4.78
CA MET A 61 -16.69 4.56 -5.23
C MET A 61 -15.80 3.71 -4.32
N LEU A 62 -16.02 3.71 -3.00
CA LEU A 62 -15.33 2.83 -2.06
C LEU A 62 -15.69 1.36 -2.31
N LYS A 63 -16.97 1.02 -2.45
CA LYS A 63 -17.46 -0.31 -2.83
C LYS A 63 -16.74 -0.80 -4.10
N LEU A 64 -16.70 0.05 -5.15
CA LEU A 64 -16.03 -0.26 -6.42
C LEU A 64 -14.54 -0.55 -6.23
N LEU A 65 -13.83 0.30 -5.50
CA LEU A 65 -12.38 0.17 -5.30
C LEU A 65 -12.02 -1.05 -4.45
N VAL A 66 -12.78 -1.33 -3.39
CA VAL A 66 -12.59 -2.52 -2.55
C VAL A 66 -12.85 -3.79 -3.37
N TYR A 67 -13.97 -3.83 -4.10
CA TYR A 67 -14.31 -5.00 -4.93
C TYR A 67 -13.28 -5.23 -6.04
N ALA A 68 -12.81 -4.17 -6.71
CA ALA A 68 -11.76 -4.27 -7.72
C ALA A 68 -10.47 -4.87 -7.14
N LYS A 69 -10.10 -4.49 -5.91
CA LYS A 69 -8.94 -5.08 -5.21
C LYS A 69 -9.13 -6.56 -4.91
N ILE A 70 -10.30 -6.99 -4.46
CA ILE A 70 -10.63 -8.40 -4.23
C ILE A 70 -10.51 -9.19 -5.54
N GLN A 71 -10.88 -8.58 -6.68
CA GLN A 71 -10.76 -9.18 -8.01
C GLN A 71 -9.35 -9.05 -8.62
N HIS A 72 -8.34 -8.55 -7.87
CA HIS A 72 -6.96 -8.30 -8.32
C HIS A 72 -6.86 -7.36 -9.53
N ILE A 73 -7.80 -6.42 -9.67
CA ILE A 73 -7.82 -5.42 -10.73
C ILE A 73 -7.30 -4.08 -10.20
N ASP A 74 -6.09 -3.70 -10.64
CA ASP A 74 -5.44 -2.47 -10.19
C ASP A 74 -5.52 -1.32 -11.21
N ARG A 75 -5.63 -1.64 -12.50
CA ARG A 75 -5.65 -0.64 -13.58
C ARG A 75 -6.95 0.15 -13.57
N THR A 76 -6.86 1.47 -13.42
CA THR A 76 -8.02 2.38 -13.36
C THR A 76 -8.86 2.37 -14.63
N SER A 77 -8.23 2.18 -15.80
CA SER A 77 -8.94 2.03 -17.08
C SER A 77 -9.81 0.76 -17.09
N ILE A 78 -9.28 -0.38 -16.62
CA ILE A 78 -10.03 -1.64 -16.55
C ILE A 78 -11.18 -1.52 -15.55
N ILE A 79 -10.97 -0.89 -14.39
CA ILE A 79 -12.02 -0.68 -13.39
C ILE A 79 -13.15 0.18 -13.98
N ALA A 80 -12.82 1.23 -14.75
CA ALA A 80 -13.81 2.07 -15.42
C ALA A 80 -14.65 1.28 -16.45
N ASP A 81 -14.01 0.42 -17.23
CA ASP A 81 -14.69 -0.45 -18.19
C ASP A 81 -15.57 -1.50 -17.48
N MET A 82 -15.07 -2.12 -16.41
CA MET A 82 -15.85 -3.06 -15.60
C MET A 82 -17.09 -2.38 -14.99
N ALA A 83 -16.94 -1.20 -14.39
CA ALA A 83 -18.06 -0.43 -13.85
C ALA A 83 -19.10 -0.03 -14.91
N ARG A 84 -18.70 0.00 -16.19
CA ARG A 84 -19.60 0.34 -17.30
C ARG A 84 -20.31 -0.86 -17.91
N TYR A 85 -19.64 -2.01 -18.01
CA TYR A 85 -20.09 -3.12 -18.85
C TYR A 85 -20.32 -4.44 -18.11
N HIS A 86 -19.82 -4.58 -16.88
CA HIS A 86 -19.90 -5.83 -16.12
C HIS A 86 -20.95 -5.75 -15.01
N ASP A 87 -21.98 -6.57 -15.05
CA ASP A 87 -23.15 -6.47 -14.17
C ASP A 87 -22.82 -6.50 -12.67
N ILE A 88 -21.85 -7.33 -12.24
CA ILE A 88 -21.47 -7.38 -10.82
C ILE A 88 -20.78 -6.09 -10.39
N PHE A 89 -19.90 -5.51 -11.23
CA PHE A 89 -19.26 -4.23 -10.92
C PHE A 89 -20.28 -3.09 -10.89
N ARG A 90 -21.25 -3.10 -11.80
CA ARG A 90 -22.36 -2.14 -11.81
C ARG A 90 -23.21 -2.25 -10.55
N TYR A 91 -23.51 -3.48 -10.12
CA TYR A 91 -24.22 -3.74 -8.86
C TYR A 91 -23.46 -3.17 -7.66
N VAL A 92 -22.17 -3.50 -7.54
CA VAL A 92 -21.32 -3.05 -6.43
C VAL A 92 -21.20 -1.54 -6.35
N CYS A 93 -21.19 -0.83 -7.48
CA CYS A 93 -21.02 0.61 -7.53
C CYS A 93 -22.33 1.38 -7.79
N ASP A 94 -23.49 0.78 -7.48
CA ASP A 94 -24.79 1.43 -7.61
C ASP A 94 -25.06 2.00 -9.01
N ASP A 95 -24.60 1.26 -10.04
CA ASP A 95 -24.66 1.61 -11.47
C ASP A 95 -24.02 2.96 -11.85
N ILE A 96 -23.14 3.53 -10.99
CA ILE A 96 -22.36 4.70 -11.39
C ILE A 96 -21.35 4.30 -12.47
N ARG A 97 -21.01 5.25 -13.35
CA ARG A 97 -20.09 5.03 -14.47
C ARG A 97 -18.90 6.00 -14.37
N PRO A 98 -17.96 5.76 -13.44
CA PRO A 98 -16.84 6.65 -13.25
C PRO A 98 -15.91 6.61 -14.46
N SER A 99 -15.32 7.78 -14.80
CA SER A 99 -14.20 7.83 -15.71
C SER A 99 -12.92 7.37 -15.01
N GLU A 100 -11.92 6.98 -15.80
CA GLU A 100 -10.59 6.64 -15.28
C GLU A 100 -10.02 7.77 -14.39
N ARG A 101 -10.10 9.02 -14.84
CA ARG A 101 -9.65 10.19 -14.06
C ARG A 101 -10.41 10.34 -12.74
N SER A 102 -11.71 10.04 -12.73
CA SER A 102 -12.49 10.05 -11.48
C SER A 102 -11.96 8.99 -10.50
N ILE A 103 -11.69 7.77 -10.96
CA ILE A 103 -11.14 6.69 -10.14
C ILE A 103 -9.77 7.08 -9.56
N GLN A 104 -8.87 7.63 -10.39
CA GLN A 104 -7.55 8.11 -9.96
C GLN A 104 -7.68 9.20 -8.89
N ARG A 105 -8.57 10.18 -9.09
CA ARG A 105 -8.84 11.23 -8.10
C ARG A 105 -9.33 10.65 -6.79
N TYR A 106 -10.34 9.75 -6.81
CA TYR A 106 -10.88 9.14 -5.59
C TYR A 106 -9.85 8.30 -4.85
N ARG A 107 -8.98 7.54 -5.54
CA ARG A 107 -7.87 6.83 -4.89
C ARG A 107 -6.94 7.76 -4.13
N ARG A 108 -6.64 8.94 -4.68
CA ARG A 108 -5.76 9.93 -4.05
C ARG A 108 -6.44 10.65 -2.89
N GLU A 109 -7.68 11.08 -3.06
CA GLU A 109 -8.41 11.86 -2.06
C GLU A 109 -8.89 11.00 -0.88
N TYR A 110 -9.33 9.78 -1.15
CA TYR A 110 -9.95 8.89 -0.15
C TYR A 110 -9.10 7.68 0.21
N GLY A 111 -7.87 7.56 -0.27
CA GLY A 111 -6.96 6.45 0.03
C GLY A 111 -6.70 6.27 1.52
N ARG A 112 -6.67 7.34 2.31
CA ARG A 112 -6.50 7.34 3.77
C ARG A 112 -7.59 6.55 4.51
N TYR A 113 -8.79 6.45 3.96
CA TYR A 113 -9.89 5.74 4.61
C TYR A 113 -9.77 4.21 4.49
N PHE A 114 -8.90 3.68 3.62
CA PHE A 114 -8.65 2.24 3.56
C PHE A 114 -8.03 1.69 4.86
N GLU A 115 -7.26 2.49 5.58
CA GLU A 115 -6.73 2.07 6.89
C GLU A 115 -7.85 1.96 7.93
N LEU A 116 -8.79 2.90 7.94
CA LEU A 116 -9.99 2.82 8.79
C LEU A 116 -10.88 1.62 8.42
N LEU A 117 -11.05 1.34 7.12
CA LEU A 117 -11.77 0.15 6.66
C LEU A 117 -11.10 -1.14 7.14
N LEU A 118 -9.75 -1.19 7.12
CA LEU A 118 -9.01 -2.32 7.68
C LEU A 118 -9.30 -2.48 9.17
N GLN A 119 -9.22 -1.41 9.97
CA GLN A 119 -9.53 -1.44 11.41
C GLN A 119 -10.95 -1.93 11.68
N MET A 120 -11.92 -1.48 10.90
CA MET A 120 -13.32 -1.91 11.02
C MET A 120 -13.51 -3.38 10.63
N THR A 121 -12.77 -3.86 9.62
CA THR A 121 -12.76 -5.29 9.26
C THR A 121 -12.22 -6.14 10.40
N LEU A 122 -11.12 -5.72 11.03
CA LEU A 122 -10.52 -6.41 12.16
C LEU A 122 -11.45 -6.41 13.38
N LYS A 123 -12.07 -5.28 13.67
CA LYS A 123 -13.07 -5.18 14.74
C LYS A 123 -14.25 -6.11 14.49
N LYS A 124 -14.79 -6.13 13.27
CA LYS A 124 -15.91 -7.03 12.93
C LYS A 124 -15.50 -8.50 13.08
N ALA A 125 -14.29 -8.86 12.63
CA ALA A 125 -13.77 -10.22 12.78
C ALA A 125 -13.64 -10.63 14.27
N PHE A 126 -13.23 -9.71 15.13
CA PHE A 126 -13.15 -9.93 16.57
C PHE A 126 -14.54 -10.05 17.20
N ASP A 127 -15.44 -9.11 16.91
CA ASP A 127 -16.79 -9.08 17.47
C ASP A 127 -17.63 -10.31 17.07
N GLU A 128 -17.40 -10.85 15.88
CA GLU A 128 -18.04 -12.07 15.38
C GLU A 128 -17.31 -13.38 15.83
N GLY A 129 -16.23 -13.28 16.60
CA GLY A 129 -15.51 -14.43 17.15
C GLY A 129 -14.67 -15.19 16.12
N PHE A 130 -14.30 -14.59 14.97
CA PHE A 130 -13.42 -15.21 14.00
C PHE A 130 -11.99 -15.33 14.51
N THR A 131 -11.56 -14.41 15.38
CA THR A 131 -10.23 -14.39 15.97
C THR A 131 -10.23 -13.65 17.30
N GLU A 132 -9.32 -14.05 18.19
CA GLU A 132 -9.00 -13.33 19.43
C GLU A 132 -7.71 -12.51 19.30
N PHE A 133 -7.06 -12.57 18.13
CA PHE A 133 -5.73 -11.96 17.88
C PHE A 133 -4.65 -12.33 18.92
N ASN A 134 -4.70 -13.55 19.42
CA ASN A 134 -3.76 -14.01 20.47
C ASN A 134 -2.32 -14.10 19.95
N HIS A 135 -2.11 -14.41 18.69
CA HIS A 135 -0.79 -14.57 18.09
C HIS A 135 -0.66 -13.77 16.79
N VAL A 136 0.24 -12.80 16.78
CA VAL A 136 0.54 -11.96 15.61
C VAL A 136 1.91 -12.32 15.06
N ALA A 137 1.99 -12.62 13.76
CA ALA A 137 3.24 -12.88 13.04
C ALA A 137 3.66 -11.59 12.30
N ILE A 138 4.95 -11.25 12.42
CA ILE A 138 5.55 -10.07 11.77
C ILE A 138 6.59 -10.53 10.75
N ASP A 139 6.51 -9.96 9.53
CA ASP A 139 7.50 -10.17 8.47
C ASP A 139 7.67 -8.93 7.61
N GLY A 140 8.86 -8.79 7.02
CA GLY A 140 9.25 -7.69 6.14
C GLY A 140 9.43 -8.13 4.69
N THR A 141 9.10 -7.25 3.75
CA THR A 141 9.35 -7.49 2.32
C THR A 141 9.81 -6.23 1.60
N ILE A 142 10.83 -6.38 0.75
CA ILE A 142 11.33 -5.30 -0.08
C ILE A 142 10.49 -5.19 -1.35
N LYS A 143 9.84 -4.04 -1.54
CA LYS A 143 9.01 -3.74 -2.71
C LYS A 143 9.66 -2.68 -3.58
N LYS A 144 9.94 -3.03 -4.84
CA LYS A 144 10.51 -2.10 -5.83
C LYS A 144 9.61 -0.86 -5.99
N ALA A 145 10.21 0.32 -5.90
CA ALA A 145 9.55 1.60 -6.16
C ALA A 145 9.34 1.85 -7.66
N TYR A 146 8.51 2.82 -7.98
CA TYR A 146 8.29 3.25 -9.36
C TYR A 146 9.41 4.18 -9.84
N ASN A 147 10.64 3.69 -9.73
CA ASN A 147 11.85 4.37 -10.18
C ASN A 147 12.86 3.38 -10.76
N SER A 148 13.55 3.76 -11.81
CA SER A 148 14.70 3.02 -12.31
C SER A 148 15.93 3.25 -11.43
N ASN A 149 16.77 2.25 -11.21
CA ASN A 149 18.01 2.40 -10.45
C ASN A 149 18.92 3.52 -10.99
N ASN A 150 18.85 3.78 -12.29
CA ASN A 150 19.67 4.81 -12.96
C ASN A 150 18.97 6.20 -12.99
N ASN A 151 17.72 6.32 -12.54
CA ASN A 151 17.00 7.57 -12.50
C ASN A 151 17.15 8.24 -11.13
N THR A 152 18.38 8.63 -10.82
CA THR A 152 18.78 9.24 -9.55
C THR A 152 19.65 10.45 -9.80
N ILE A 153 19.62 11.39 -8.86
CA ILE A 153 20.40 12.62 -8.88
C ILE A 153 21.32 12.67 -7.67
N THR A 154 22.50 13.24 -7.83
CA THR A 154 23.46 13.48 -6.75
C THR A 154 23.24 14.83 -6.07
N LYS A 155 23.75 14.99 -4.84
CA LYS A 155 23.68 16.26 -4.12
C LYS A 155 24.27 17.43 -4.92
N LYS A 156 25.42 17.19 -5.60
CA LYS A 156 26.08 18.20 -6.44
C LYS A 156 25.23 18.63 -7.63
N GLU A 157 24.60 17.68 -8.31
CA GLU A 157 23.72 17.99 -9.45
C GLU A 157 22.45 18.73 -9.01
N THR A 158 21.90 18.34 -7.86
CA THR A 158 20.75 19.05 -7.27
C THR A 158 21.10 20.50 -6.98
N GLN A 159 22.25 20.77 -6.36
CA GLN A 159 22.68 22.13 -6.08
C GLN A 159 22.84 22.96 -7.36
N ILE A 160 23.44 22.40 -8.41
CA ILE A 160 23.60 23.09 -9.70
C ILE A 160 22.21 23.46 -10.28
N LEU A 161 21.22 22.56 -10.19
CA LEU A 161 19.88 22.83 -10.69
C LEU A 161 19.12 23.85 -9.83
N VAL A 162 19.26 23.79 -8.51
CA VAL A 162 18.70 24.81 -7.60
C VAL A 162 19.26 26.17 -7.92
N ASP A 163 20.59 26.30 -8.01
CA ASP A 163 21.26 27.55 -8.34
C ASP A 163 20.80 28.09 -9.71
N TYR A 164 20.59 27.23 -10.70
CA TYR A 164 20.06 27.58 -12.01
C TYR A 164 18.66 28.19 -11.92
N TYR A 165 17.73 27.53 -11.24
CA TYR A 165 16.34 28.01 -11.14
C TYR A 165 16.18 29.21 -10.19
N GLU A 166 17.09 29.41 -9.25
CA GLU A 166 17.15 30.61 -8.41
C GLU A 166 17.85 31.83 -9.11
N GLY A 167 18.27 31.65 -10.37
CA GLY A 167 18.91 32.73 -11.14
C GLY A 167 20.36 33.05 -10.72
N ARG A 168 21.03 32.14 -10.01
CA ARG A 168 22.45 32.28 -9.69
C ARG A 168 23.34 32.04 -10.90
N SER A 169 24.51 32.64 -10.93
CA SER A 169 25.45 32.46 -12.03
C SER A 169 26.07 31.08 -12.03
N ILE A 170 25.79 30.32 -13.10
CA ILE A 170 26.31 28.95 -13.31
C ILE A 170 27.10 28.93 -14.62
N SER A 171 28.24 28.23 -14.62
CA SER A 171 28.97 28.03 -15.86
C SER A 171 28.24 27.09 -16.81
N PRO A 172 28.18 27.40 -18.12
CA PRO A 172 27.56 26.50 -19.12
C PRO A 172 28.10 25.07 -19.09
N GLU A 173 29.42 24.93 -18.81
CA GLU A 173 30.06 23.61 -18.66
C GLU A 173 29.48 22.76 -17.53
N SER A 174 28.98 23.39 -16.44
CA SER A 174 28.38 22.66 -15.32
C SER A 174 27.03 22.04 -15.71
N LEU A 175 26.25 22.71 -16.53
CA LEU A 175 24.99 22.19 -17.08
C LEU A 175 25.23 21.07 -18.09
N GLU A 176 26.27 21.20 -18.93
CA GLU A 176 26.64 20.16 -19.89
C GLU A 176 27.12 18.87 -19.22
N LYS A 177 27.78 18.95 -18.07
CA LYS A 177 28.30 17.80 -17.30
C LYS A 177 27.23 17.08 -16.47
N LEU A 178 25.98 17.58 -16.39
CA LEU A 178 24.90 16.90 -15.70
C LEU A 178 24.60 15.54 -16.31
N HIS A 179 24.32 14.54 -15.46
CA HIS A 179 23.86 13.23 -15.93
C HIS A 179 22.43 13.29 -16.49
N LYS A 180 22.09 12.27 -17.28
CA LYS A 180 20.79 12.22 -17.96
C LYS A 180 19.57 12.45 -17.06
N PRO A 181 19.46 11.93 -15.81
CA PRO A 181 18.33 12.23 -14.93
C PRO A 181 18.20 13.71 -14.58
N ALA A 182 19.30 14.37 -14.26
CA ALA A 182 19.34 15.81 -13.97
C ALA A 182 18.95 16.65 -15.20
N LYS A 183 19.48 16.31 -16.39
CA LYS A 183 19.09 16.97 -17.65
C LYS A 183 17.60 16.82 -17.96
N ARG A 184 17.00 15.67 -17.65
CA ARG A 184 15.54 15.45 -17.84
C ARG A 184 14.69 16.40 -16.99
N ILE A 185 15.17 16.84 -15.82
CA ILE A 185 14.46 17.85 -15.01
C ILE A 185 14.44 19.17 -15.74
N LEU A 186 15.57 19.59 -16.35
CA LEU A 186 15.63 20.80 -17.17
C LEU A 186 14.68 20.75 -18.38
N GLU A 187 14.66 19.61 -19.08
CA GLU A 187 13.92 19.39 -20.31
C GLU A 187 12.42 19.13 -20.09
N LYS A 188 11.97 18.96 -18.84
CA LYS A 188 10.59 18.60 -18.52
C LYS A 188 9.65 19.77 -18.79
N LYS A 189 8.85 19.66 -19.86
CA LYS A 189 7.94 20.71 -20.34
C LYS A 189 6.57 20.75 -19.63
N ASP A 190 6.21 19.68 -18.95
CA ASP A 190 4.96 19.50 -18.20
C ASP A 190 5.04 20.00 -16.75
N MET A 191 6.19 20.55 -16.34
CA MET A 191 6.42 21.23 -15.06
C MET A 191 6.91 22.65 -15.35
N ASP A 192 6.39 23.63 -14.64
CA ASP A 192 6.95 24.97 -14.63
C ASP A 192 8.22 25.05 -13.74
N ASP A 193 8.87 26.21 -13.71
CA ASP A 193 10.13 26.35 -13.01
C ASP A 193 9.94 26.36 -11.47
N GLU A 194 8.75 26.77 -10.99
CA GLU A 194 8.40 26.73 -9.57
C GLU A 194 8.19 25.27 -9.11
N ASP A 195 7.45 24.47 -9.85
CA ASP A 195 7.28 23.03 -9.60
C ASP A 195 8.61 22.26 -9.58
N LYS A 196 9.52 22.60 -10.52
CA LYS A 196 10.87 21.99 -10.59
C LYS A 196 11.71 22.36 -9.37
N LEU A 197 11.63 23.62 -8.93
CA LEU A 197 12.34 24.10 -7.75
C LEU A 197 11.79 23.42 -6.49
N GLU A 198 10.47 23.26 -6.35
CA GLU A 198 9.85 22.52 -5.26
C GLU A 198 10.33 21.06 -5.20
N LEU A 199 10.38 20.38 -6.36
CA LEU A 199 10.94 19.02 -6.46
C LEU A 199 12.40 18.98 -5.99
N LEU A 200 13.22 19.94 -6.40
CA LEU A 200 14.66 20.00 -6.05
C LEU A 200 14.85 20.25 -4.56
N TYR A 201 14.08 21.13 -3.94
CA TYR A 201 14.09 21.32 -2.49
C TYR A 201 13.63 20.08 -1.72
N GLY A 202 12.63 19.37 -2.25
CA GLY A 202 12.24 18.06 -1.72
C GLY A 202 13.42 17.07 -1.74
N ILE A 203 14.17 17.03 -2.84
CA ILE A 203 15.37 16.18 -2.98
C ILE A 203 16.48 16.62 -2.01
N GLU A 204 16.76 17.91 -1.84
CA GLU A 204 17.73 18.42 -0.88
C GLU A 204 17.38 18.03 0.56
N THR A 205 16.11 18.15 0.89
CA THR A 205 15.59 17.70 2.19
C THR A 205 15.89 16.22 2.42
N GLN A 206 15.70 15.37 1.40
CA GLN A 206 16.01 13.94 1.49
C GLN A 206 17.51 13.67 1.67
N PHE A 207 18.40 14.42 1.03
CA PHE A 207 19.84 14.32 1.28
C PHE A 207 20.21 14.62 2.73
N THR A 208 19.58 15.63 3.31
CA THR A 208 19.83 16.05 4.70
C THR A 208 19.38 14.98 5.70
N PHE A 209 18.21 14.42 5.50
CA PHE A 209 17.64 13.41 6.41
C PHE A 209 18.27 12.02 6.27
N THR A 210 18.76 11.65 5.10
CA THR A 210 19.12 10.27 4.82
C THR A 210 20.62 10.01 4.75
N GLY A 211 21.42 11.04 4.52
CA GLY A 211 22.86 10.91 4.28
C GLY A 211 23.22 10.08 3.04
N GLN A 212 22.27 9.84 2.15
CA GLN A 212 22.53 9.09 0.91
C GLN A 212 23.26 9.94 -0.13
N ASP A 213 24.07 9.32 -0.99
CA ASP A 213 24.80 10.01 -2.06
C ASP A 213 23.93 10.31 -3.28
N ARG A 214 22.81 9.61 -3.42
CA ARG A 214 21.89 9.70 -4.57
C ARG A 214 20.44 9.54 -4.13
N ILE A 215 19.55 10.40 -4.66
CA ILE A 215 18.12 10.36 -4.43
C ILE A 215 17.40 10.02 -5.74
N PRO A 216 16.39 9.12 -5.71
CA PRO A 216 15.53 8.82 -6.85
C PRO A 216 14.70 10.03 -7.26
N VAL A 217 14.60 10.33 -8.57
CA VAL A 217 13.91 11.54 -9.06
C VAL A 217 12.38 11.38 -9.12
N ASN A 218 11.89 10.19 -9.52
CA ASN A 218 10.45 9.98 -9.64
C ASN A 218 9.77 9.61 -8.30
N ASP A 219 10.56 9.18 -7.32
CA ASP A 219 10.06 8.69 -6.03
C ASP A 219 11.12 9.01 -4.97
N ILE A 220 11.12 10.28 -4.54
CA ILE A 220 12.17 10.85 -3.69
C ILE A 220 12.24 10.23 -2.29
N GLU A 221 11.19 9.55 -1.87
CA GLU A 221 11.14 8.87 -0.57
C GLU A 221 11.69 7.43 -0.64
N ALA A 222 11.75 6.84 -1.83
CA ALA A 222 12.29 5.49 -1.99
C ALA A 222 13.82 5.46 -1.77
N ARG A 223 14.35 4.32 -1.37
CA ARG A 223 15.78 4.14 -1.03
C ARG A 223 16.40 2.97 -1.78
N PHE A 224 17.73 3.02 -1.93
CA PHE A 224 18.47 1.86 -2.38
C PHE A 224 18.49 0.78 -1.32
N MET A 225 17.91 -0.37 -1.66
CA MET A 225 17.81 -1.53 -0.78
C MET A 225 18.33 -2.77 -1.47
N LYS A 226 18.89 -3.69 -0.70
CA LYS A 226 19.36 -4.98 -1.19
C LYS A 226 18.18 -5.96 -1.25
N GLY A 227 17.80 -6.38 -2.46
CA GLY A 227 16.75 -7.38 -2.65
C GLY A 227 17.19 -8.79 -2.24
N LYS A 228 16.23 -9.70 -2.12
CA LYS A 228 16.46 -11.11 -1.73
C LYS A 228 17.48 -11.84 -2.61
N LYS A 229 17.64 -11.46 -3.88
CA LYS A 229 18.61 -12.03 -4.83
C LYS A 229 19.98 -11.33 -4.80
N GLY A 230 20.23 -10.46 -3.82
CA GLY A 230 21.51 -9.75 -3.69
C GLY A 230 21.69 -8.51 -4.58
N ASN A 231 20.77 -8.22 -5.49
CA ASN A 231 20.78 -7.04 -6.33
C ASN A 231 20.27 -5.81 -5.55
N TYR A 232 20.88 -4.65 -5.80
CA TYR A 232 20.38 -3.38 -5.27
C TYR A 232 19.27 -2.82 -6.17
N MET A 233 18.22 -2.31 -5.55
CA MET A 233 17.12 -1.66 -6.25
C MET A 233 16.59 -0.48 -5.44
N VAL A 234 16.01 0.49 -6.13
CA VAL A 234 15.22 1.56 -5.50
C VAL A 234 13.90 0.95 -5.03
N ALA A 235 13.66 0.98 -3.74
CA ALA A 235 12.59 0.22 -3.11
C ALA A 235 12.11 0.86 -1.80
N TYR A 236 11.04 0.30 -1.28
CA TYR A 236 10.55 0.45 0.09
C TYR A 236 10.65 -0.87 0.82
N ASN A 237 10.80 -0.80 2.13
CA ASN A 237 10.63 -1.93 3.01
C ASN A 237 9.22 -1.88 3.59
N ILE A 238 8.45 -2.92 3.34
CA ILE A 238 7.06 -3.05 3.80
C ILE A 238 7.03 -4.09 4.92
N GLN A 239 6.66 -3.62 6.11
CA GLN A 239 6.43 -4.48 7.26
C GLN A 239 4.96 -4.85 7.34
N SER A 240 4.66 -6.10 7.63
CA SER A 240 3.31 -6.61 7.83
C SER A 240 3.18 -7.35 9.14
N ALA A 241 2.09 -7.10 9.84
CA ALA A 241 1.65 -7.87 10.99
C ALA A 241 0.38 -8.62 10.62
N VAL A 242 0.34 -9.92 10.86
CA VAL A 242 -0.73 -10.82 10.42
C VAL A 242 -1.16 -11.68 11.59
N ASP A 243 -2.46 -11.81 11.82
CA ASP A 243 -2.97 -12.80 12.77
C ASP A 243 -2.56 -14.21 12.33
N TYR A 244 -1.90 -14.92 13.23
CA TYR A 244 -1.30 -16.22 12.90
C TYR A 244 -2.32 -17.27 12.51
N ASP A 245 -3.49 -17.26 13.14
CA ASP A 245 -4.53 -18.28 12.93
C ASP A 245 -5.35 -18.02 11.69
N THR A 246 -5.91 -16.83 11.55
CA THR A 246 -6.83 -16.47 10.46
C THR A 246 -6.15 -15.89 9.23
N LYS A 247 -4.86 -15.49 9.34
CA LYS A 247 -4.10 -14.80 8.29
C LYS A 247 -4.65 -13.40 7.95
N LEU A 248 -5.48 -12.84 8.81
CA LEU A 248 -5.91 -11.45 8.66
C LEU A 248 -4.74 -10.49 8.84
N ILE A 249 -4.63 -9.52 7.95
CA ILE A 249 -3.59 -8.47 8.06
C ILE A 249 -4.01 -7.51 9.15
N CYS A 250 -3.26 -7.48 10.26
CA CYS A 250 -3.49 -6.59 11.40
C CYS A 250 -2.92 -5.19 11.16
N ALA A 251 -1.76 -5.10 10.53
CA ALA A 251 -1.14 -3.81 10.19
C ALA A 251 -0.18 -3.95 9.01
N ILE A 252 0.01 -2.83 8.33
CA ILE A 252 1.05 -2.64 7.32
C ILE A 252 1.78 -1.34 7.66
N ASN A 253 3.11 -1.36 7.64
CA ASN A 253 3.95 -0.19 7.77
C ASN A 253 4.93 -0.12 6.59
N VAL A 254 5.14 1.07 6.06
CA VAL A 254 6.10 1.30 4.98
C VAL A 254 7.26 2.11 5.56
N THR A 255 8.46 1.57 5.48
CA THR A 255 9.67 2.22 6.00
C THR A 255 10.72 2.39 4.91
N GLN A 256 11.58 3.36 5.11
CA GLN A 256 12.74 3.62 4.27
C GLN A 256 14.00 2.87 4.77
N ASN A 257 13.91 2.15 5.89
CA ASN A 257 15.02 1.39 6.43
C ASN A 257 15.31 0.18 5.53
N PRO A 258 16.57 -0.02 5.10
CA PRO A 258 16.92 -1.12 4.21
C PRO A 258 16.94 -2.49 4.90
N THR A 259 16.74 -2.54 6.22
CA THR A 259 16.75 -3.75 7.05
C THR A 259 15.57 -3.78 7.99
N ASP A 260 15.10 -4.97 8.33
CA ASP A 260 13.97 -5.19 9.26
C ASP A 260 14.38 -5.07 10.73
N HIS A 261 15.67 -4.93 11.00
CA HIS A 261 16.29 -5.12 12.30
C HIS A 261 15.63 -4.33 13.46
N TYR A 262 15.15 -3.11 13.19
CA TYR A 262 14.54 -2.25 14.21
C TYR A 262 13.05 -1.99 14.02
N GLU A 263 12.40 -2.69 13.09
CA GLU A 263 11.03 -2.39 12.68
C GLU A 263 9.95 -3.02 13.57
N LEU A 264 10.30 -4.06 14.39
CA LEU A 264 9.31 -4.79 15.18
C LEU A 264 8.49 -3.87 16.12
N PRO A 265 9.07 -2.94 16.90
CA PRO A 265 8.28 -2.11 17.80
C PRO A 265 7.24 -1.25 17.07
N ALA A 266 7.61 -0.67 15.91
CA ALA A 266 6.74 0.20 15.14
C ALA A 266 5.53 -0.56 14.57
N ILE A 267 5.77 -1.72 13.95
CA ILE A 267 4.69 -2.52 13.34
C ILE A 267 3.83 -3.21 14.39
N ALA A 268 4.43 -3.68 15.50
CA ALA A 268 3.69 -4.28 16.62
C ALA A 268 2.77 -3.27 17.30
N LYS A 269 3.26 -2.06 17.58
CA LYS A 269 2.44 -0.97 18.11
C LYS A 269 1.26 -0.64 17.20
N LYS A 270 1.50 -0.54 15.89
CA LYS A 270 0.45 -0.28 14.91
C LYS A 270 -0.57 -1.42 14.86
N ALA A 271 -0.13 -2.68 14.93
CA ALA A 271 -1.03 -3.83 14.99
C ALA A 271 -1.93 -3.77 16.22
N ILE A 272 -1.36 -3.57 17.42
CA ILE A 272 -2.13 -3.41 18.67
C ILE A 272 -3.16 -2.30 18.58
N GLN A 273 -2.80 -1.16 17.99
CA GLN A 273 -3.73 -0.05 17.77
C GLN A 273 -4.89 -0.43 16.86
N ASN A 274 -4.62 -1.14 15.75
CA ASN A 274 -5.62 -1.52 14.77
C ASN A 274 -6.58 -2.60 15.30
N ILE A 275 -6.06 -3.61 16.03
CA ILE A 275 -6.89 -4.68 16.60
C ILE A 275 -7.53 -4.28 17.93
N ASN A 276 -7.10 -3.17 18.53
CA ASN A 276 -7.56 -2.66 19.83
C ASN A 276 -7.45 -3.69 20.97
N THR A 277 -6.50 -4.62 20.87
CA THR A 277 -6.19 -5.61 21.91
C THR A 277 -4.71 -5.96 21.87
N LYS A 278 -4.16 -6.49 22.97
CA LYS A 278 -2.77 -6.94 23.02
C LYS A 278 -2.69 -8.42 22.69
N PRO A 279 -1.90 -8.84 21.69
CA PRO A 279 -1.64 -10.25 21.44
C PRO A 279 -0.85 -10.83 22.60
N LYS A 280 -1.05 -12.11 22.88
CA LYS A 280 -0.24 -12.85 23.85
C LYS A 280 1.14 -13.16 23.28
N TYR A 281 1.20 -13.46 21.98
CA TYR A 281 2.42 -13.85 21.27
C TYR A 281 2.68 -12.97 20.08
N ILE A 282 3.95 -12.60 19.86
CA ILE A 282 4.44 -12.03 18.60
C ILE A 282 5.56 -12.91 18.07
N SER A 283 5.39 -13.44 16.86
CA SER A 283 6.43 -14.18 16.16
C SER A 283 7.05 -13.35 15.02
N ALA A 284 8.36 -13.46 14.88
CA ALA A 284 9.12 -12.84 13.79
C ALA A 284 10.36 -13.68 13.46
N ASP A 285 11.03 -13.37 12.35
CA ASP A 285 12.27 -14.06 12.01
C ASP A 285 13.47 -13.58 12.84
N THR A 286 14.61 -14.26 12.71
CA THR A 286 15.85 -13.99 13.47
C THR A 286 16.39 -12.55 13.30
N ILE A 287 16.06 -11.84 12.20
CA ILE A 287 16.55 -10.48 11.94
C ILE A 287 15.99 -9.47 12.94
N TYR A 288 14.81 -9.76 13.51
CA TYR A 288 14.16 -8.92 14.52
C TYR A 288 14.70 -9.16 15.93
N LEU A 289 15.59 -10.16 16.12
CA LEU A 289 16.17 -10.45 17.43
C LEU A 289 17.25 -9.43 17.80
N ASN A 290 16.87 -8.41 18.53
CA ASN A 290 17.76 -7.37 19.04
C ASN A 290 17.21 -6.82 20.37
N GLN A 291 18.05 -6.10 21.11
CA GLN A 291 17.69 -5.57 22.42
C GLN A 291 16.46 -4.65 22.39
N ILE A 292 16.32 -3.80 21.36
CA ILE A 292 15.21 -2.86 21.24
C ILE A 292 13.88 -3.62 21.09
N SER A 293 13.85 -4.63 20.23
CA SER A 293 12.68 -5.48 20.04
C SER A 293 12.33 -6.25 21.32
N LEU A 294 13.31 -6.83 21.98
CA LEU A 294 13.09 -7.59 23.22
C LEU A 294 12.62 -6.68 24.36
N SER A 295 13.24 -5.49 24.53
CA SER A 295 12.77 -4.51 25.53
C SER A 295 11.33 -4.09 25.28
N TYR A 296 10.98 -3.77 24.02
CA TYR A 296 9.60 -3.42 23.68
C TYR A 296 8.60 -4.53 24.03
N LEU A 297 8.91 -5.78 23.67
CA LEU A 297 8.04 -6.91 23.97
C LEU A 297 7.88 -7.14 25.48
N ALA A 298 8.97 -6.98 26.26
CA ALA A 298 8.94 -7.08 27.72
C ALA A 298 8.10 -5.97 28.36
N ASP A 299 8.28 -4.72 27.91
CA ASP A 299 7.52 -3.55 28.39
C ASP A 299 6.02 -3.72 28.13
N GLU A 300 5.67 -4.24 26.95
CA GLU A 300 4.28 -4.53 26.57
C GLU A 300 3.74 -5.82 27.20
N LYS A 301 4.56 -6.63 27.87
CA LYS A 301 4.22 -7.94 28.43
C LYS A 301 3.71 -8.92 27.36
N ILE A 302 4.36 -8.93 26.21
CA ILE A 302 4.08 -9.80 25.07
C ILE A 302 5.21 -10.82 24.95
N GLU A 303 4.86 -12.08 24.81
CA GLU A 303 5.81 -13.17 24.64
C GLU A 303 6.35 -13.19 23.20
N GLY A 304 7.67 -13.01 23.03
CA GLY A 304 8.34 -12.98 21.74
C GLY A 304 8.76 -14.38 21.27
N LEU A 305 8.23 -14.83 20.15
CA LEU A 305 8.62 -16.09 19.49
C LEU A 305 9.60 -15.81 18.34
N ILE A 306 10.82 -15.40 18.69
CA ILE A 306 11.86 -15.01 17.72
C ILE A 306 13.03 -16.00 17.84
N PRO A 307 13.32 -16.80 16.78
CA PRO A 307 14.37 -17.81 16.85
C PRO A 307 15.76 -17.17 16.92
N THR A 308 16.68 -17.81 17.65
CA THR A 308 18.09 -17.44 17.62
C THR A 308 18.75 -17.85 16.30
N ARG A 309 19.88 -17.22 15.95
CA ARG A 309 20.65 -17.59 14.75
C ARG A 309 21.06 -19.06 14.69
N LYS A 310 21.29 -19.71 15.86
CA LYS A 310 21.65 -21.13 15.96
C LYS A 310 20.44 -22.00 15.59
N GLN A 311 19.29 -21.75 16.20
CA GLN A 311 18.02 -22.44 15.91
C GLN A 311 17.58 -22.29 14.45
N SER A 312 17.78 -21.10 13.84
CA SER A 312 17.46 -20.85 12.45
C SER A 312 18.35 -21.67 11.47
N LYS A 313 19.61 -21.94 11.82
CA LYS A 313 20.52 -22.76 10.98
C LYS A 313 20.23 -24.25 11.08
N GLU A 314 19.79 -24.73 12.24
CA GLU A 314 19.46 -26.14 12.47
C GLU A 314 18.19 -26.57 11.73
N LYS A 315 17.23 -25.64 11.49
CA LYS A 315 15.98 -25.91 10.73
C LYS A 315 16.12 -26.07 9.23
N THR A 316 17.24 -25.73 8.64
CA THR A 316 17.46 -25.94 7.19
C THR A 316 17.67 -27.42 6.81
N GLY A 317 17.70 -28.34 7.76
CA GLY A 317 17.91 -29.79 7.58
C GLY A 317 16.74 -30.71 7.90
N SER A 318 15.68 -30.27 8.56
CA SER A 318 14.51 -31.12 8.86
C SER A 318 13.26 -30.30 9.20
N VAL A 319 12.14 -30.70 8.61
CA VAL A 319 10.81 -30.23 9.00
C VAL A 319 10.49 -30.82 10.37
N GLN A 320 10.73 -30.08 11.44
CA GLN A 320 10.25 -30.41 12.78
C GLN A 320 9.38 -29.28 13.34
N ASN A 321 8.30 -29.70 13.97
CA ASN A 321 7.17 -28.90 14.46
C ASN A 321 7.59 -27.71 15.33
N CYS A 322 6.89 -26.57 15.14
CA CYS A 322 7.10 -25.30 15.86
C CYS A 322 6.75 -25.32 17.36
N HIS A 323 6.70 -26.48 18.02
CA HIS A 323 6.35 -26.58 19.44
C HIS A 323 7.55 -26.52 20.41
N ASP A 324 8.80 -26.49 19.91
CA ASP A 324 10.01 -26.55 20.75
C ASP A 324 10.84 -25.25 20.71
N ALA A 325 10.21 -24.08 20.63
CA ALA A 325 10.94 -22.82 20.83
C ALA A 325 11.13 -22.58 22.33
N GLU A 326 12.30 -22.92 22.84
CA GLU A 326 12.70 -22.50 24.19
C GLU A 326 12.76 -20.98 24.29
N LEU A 327 12.03 -20.45 25.25
CA LEU A 327 11.98 -19.04 25.62
C LEU A 327 13.31 -18.65 26.28
N ILE A 328 13.95 -17.62 25.75
CA ILE A 328 15.05 -16.94 26.41
C ILE A 328 14.48 -15.65 27.02
N PHE A 329 14.38 -15.61 28.33
CA PHE A 329 14.17 -14.43 29.14
C PHE A 329 15.45 -13.61 29.28
#